data_fa7b77e9cca0006588502727e3b8f404
#
_entry.id   fa7b77e9cca0006588502727e3b8f404
#
_cell.length_a   1.000
_cell.length_b   1.000
_cell.length_c   1.000
_cell.angle_alpha   90.00
_cell.angle_beta   90.00
_cell.angle_gamma   90.00
#
_symmetry.space_group_name_H-M   'P 1'
#
loop_
_entity.id
_entity.type
_entity.pdbx_description
1 polymer ?
#
loop_
_entity_poly.entity_id
_entity_poly.type
_entity_poly.pdbx_seq_one_letter_code
_entity_poly.pdbx_strand_id
1 'polypeptide(L)' 'LVVHGELDDTVPLASVLDWARPQSLPVTVVPGGEHFFHGQLPLLRQLVARHVRAG' A
#
# COMPACT_ATOMS: atom_id res chain seq x y z
N LEU A 1 1.09 0.90 9.19
CA LEU A 1 1.56 0.75 7.81
C LEU A 1 0.38 0.61 6.85
N VAL A 2 0.29 1.51 5.89
CA VAL A 2 -0.70 1.42 4.82
C VAL A 2 0.04 1.17 3.50
N VAL A 3 -0.26 0.07 2.84
CA VAL A 3 0.30 -0.28 1.54
C VAL A 3 -0.85 -0.47 0.56
N HIS A 4 -0.77 0.15 -0.60
CA HIS A 4 -1.83 0.08 -1.59
C HIS A 4 -1.26 -0.07 -3.00
N GLY A 5 -1.89 -0.91 -3.81
CA GLY A 5 -1.49 -1.09 -5.20
C GLY A 5 -2.00 0.06 -6.07
N GLU A 6 -1.13 0.57 -6.92
CA GLU A 6 -1.46 1.66 -7.83
C GLU A 6 -2.69 1.35 -8.71
N LEU A 7 -2.79 0.11 -9.16
CA LEU A 7 -3.83 -0.34 -10.09
C LEU A 7 -4.95 -1.14 -9.40
N ASP A 8 -5.12 -0.97 -8.11
CA ASP A 8 -6.22 -1.60 -7.37
C ASP A 8 -7.56 -1.01 -7.85
N ASP A 9 -8.37 -1.83 -8.52
CA ASP A 9 -9.67 -1.44 -9.04
C ASP A 9 -10.82 -1.82 -8.10
N THR A 10 -10.55 -2.61 -7.08
CA THR A 10 -11.51 -2.94 -6.03
C THR A 10 -11.63 -1.78 -5.04
N VAL A 11 -10.49 -1.25 -4.60
CA VAL A 11 -10.42 -0.04 -3.77
C VAL A 11 -9.49 0.94 -4.46
N PRO A 12 -10.01 1.92 -5.20
CA PRO A 12 -9.15 2.86 -5.93
C PRO A 12 -8.21 3.64 -5.02
N LEU A 13 -7.01 3.92 -5.51
CA LEU A 13 -6.00 4.67 -4.74
C LEU A 13 -6.54 6.02 -4.25
N ALA A 14 -7.33 6.71 -5.07
CA ALA A 14 -7.93 7.99 -4.69
C ALA A 14 -8.78 7.88 -3.42
N SER A 15 -9.52 6.78 -3.26
CA SER A 15 -10.34 6.54 -2.07
C SER A 15 -9.49 6.37 -0.81
N VAL A 16 -8.36 5.66 -0.95
CA VAL A 16 -7.42 5.46 0.16
C VAL A 16 -6.77 6.79 0.56
N LEU A 17 -6.37 7.59 -0.42
CA LEU A 17 -5.79 8.91 -0.15
C LEU A 17 -6.79 9.85 0.52
N ASP A 18 -8.05 9.84 0.10
CA ASP A 18 -9.10 10.64 0.72
C ASP A 18 -9.32 10.25 2.19
N TRP A 19 -9.26 8.96 2.47
CA TRP A 19 -9.36 8.46 3.85
C TRP A 19 -8.12 8.81 4.68
N ALA A 20 -6.92 8.69 4.10
CA ALA A 20 -5.66 8.90 4.82
C ALA A 20 -5.35 10.39 5.08
N ARG A 21 -5.78 11.26 4.18
CA ARG A 21 -5.40 12.68 4.19
C ARG A 21 -5.80 13.42 5.46
N PRO A 22 -7.05 13.29 5.97
CA PRO A 22 -7.43 13.98 7.23
C PRO A 22 -6.65 13.48 8.44
N GLN A 23 -6.10 12.27 8.37
CA GLN A 23 -5.34 11.64 9.45
C GLN A 23 -3.83 11.84 9.28
N SER A 24 -3.41 12.47 8.20
CA SER A 24 -1.99 12.62 7.83
C SER A 24 -1.24 11.28 7.82
N LEU A 25 -1.91 10.21 7.37
CA LEU A 25 -1.30 8.89 7.30
C LEU A 25 -0.53 8.72 6.00
N PRO A 26 0.74 8.36 6.06
CA PRO A 26 1.50 8.01 4.86
C PRO A 26 0.94 6.73 4.21
N VAL A 27 0.91 6.72 2.89
CA VAL A 27 0.49 5.55 2.11
C VAL A 27 1.65 5.15 1.20
N THR A 28 2.08 3.89 1.33
CA THR A 28 3.07 3.33 0.41
C THR A 28 2.34 2.79 -0.81
N VAL A 29 2.63 3.36 -1.97
CA VAL A 29 2.02 2.94 -3.23
C VAL A 29 2.96 1.97 -3.93
N VAL A 30 2.45 0.81 -4.34
CA VAL A 30 3.21 -0.17 -5.12
C VAL A 30 2.87 0.04 -6.60
N PRO A 31 3.83 0.52 -7.42
CA PRO A 31 3.59 0.75 -8.83
C PRO A 31 3.15 -0.52 -9.55
N GLY A 32 2.10 -0.43 -10.35
CA GLY A 32 1.56 -1.58 -11.06
C GLY A 32 0.89 -2.63 -10.19
N GLY A 33 0.85 -2.43 -8.87
CA GLY A 33 0.22 -3.37 -7.94
C GLY A 33 -1.30 -3.37 -8.06
N GLU A 34 -1.90 -4.55 -7.99
CA GLU A 34 -3.35 -4.70 -7.96
C GLU A 34 -3.80 -5.15 -6.57
N HIS A 35 -5.09 -5.33 -6.35
CA HIS A 35 -5.65 -5.60 -5.03
C HIS A 35 -5.02 -6.83 -4.34
N PHE A 36 -4.69 -7.86 -5.09
CA PHE A 36 -4.11 -9.10 -4.56
C PHE A 36 -2.58 -9.16 -4.63
N PHE A 37 -1.93 -8.13 -5.16
CA PHE A 37 -0.47 -8.06 -5.29
C PHE A 37 0.13 -9.26 -6.04
N HIS A 38 -0.51 -9.72 -7.11
CA HIS A 38 0.00 -10.80 -7.93
C HIS A 38 1.41 -10.51 -8.43
N GLY A 39 2.33 -11.44 -8.22
CA GLY A 39 3.73 -11.28 -8.61
C GLY A 39 4.54 -10.33 -7.73
N GLN A 40 3.92 -9.73 -6.71
CA GLN A 40 4.58 -8.71 -5.87
C GLN A 40 4.57 -9.06 -4.37
N LEU A 41 4.24 -10.29 -4.03
CA LEU A 41 4.24 -10.73 -2.63
C LEU A 41 5.62 -10.61 -1.97
N PRO A 42 6.75 -10.90 -2.65
CA PRO A 42 8.06 -10.69 -2.05
C PRO A 42 8.32 -9.23 -1.68
N LEU A 43 7.89 -8.28 -2.51
CA LEU A 43 8.02 -6.85 -2.21
C LEU A 43 7.17 -6.47 -0.99
N LEU A 44 5.92 -6.91 -0.96
CA LEU A 44 5.03 -6.66 0.17
C LEU A 44 5.63 -7.20 1.48
N ARG A 45 6.19 -8.40 1.44
CA ARG A 45 6.87 -9.00 2.58
C ARG A 45 8.04 -8.16 3.07
N GLN A 46 8.84 -7.61 2.15
CA GLN A 46 9.96 -6.73 2.51
C GLN A 46 9.48 -5.43 3.16
N LEU A 47 8.41 -4.84 2.65
CA LEU A 47 7.85 -3.60 3.21
C LEU A 47 7.37 -3.82 4.64
N VAL A 48 6.67 -4.92 4.89
CA VAL A 48 6.20 -5.27 6.23
C VAL A 48 7.38 -5.53 7.17
N ALA A 49 8.38 -6.27 6.71
CA ALA A 49 9.57 -6.57 7.51
C ALA A 49 10.33 -5.30 7.90
N ARG A 50 10.48 -4.36 6.97
CA ARG A 50 11.13 -3.07 7.25
C ARG A 50 10.36 -2.26 8.28
N HIS A 51 9.05 -2.24 8.17
CA HIS A 51 8.19 -1.51 9.10
C HIS A 51 8.35 -2.06 10.53
N VAL A 52 8.33 -3.37 10.68
CA VAL A 52 8.50 -4.04 11.97
C VAL A 52 9.88 -3.75 12.56
N ARG A 53 10.94 -3.77 11.75
CA ARG A 53 12.30 -3.47 12.22
C ARG A 53 12.48 -2.01 12.62
N ALA A 54 11.85 -1.11 11.88
CA ALA A 54 11.94 0.33 12.17
C ALA A 54 11.13 0.74 13.40
N GLY A 55 10.10 -0.01 13.68
CA GLY A 55 9.23 0.24 14.83
C GLY A 55 9.75 -0.35 16.11
#